data_31be87ac0e5ede79415afe46fac3c076
#
_entry.id   31be87ac0e5ede79415afe46fac3c076
#
_cell.length_a   1.000
_cell.length_b   1.000
_cell.length_c   1.000
_cell.angle_alpha   90.00
_cell.angle_beta   90.00
_cell.angle_gamma   90.00
#
_symmetry.space_group_name_H-M   'P 1'
#
loop_
_entity.id
_entity.type
_entity.pdbx_description
1 polymer ?
#
loop_
_entity_poly.entity_id
_entity_poly.type
_entity_poly.pdbx_seq_one_letter_code
_entity_poly.pdbx_strand_id
1 'polypeptide(L)'
;VDNRVATWREVEKQIGAKDAVILDTRSDAEYRGKTVRAKRGGAVPSAIHIEWTRNLAEDGTFKNAPALRAMYENAGVTPDKEVISYCQGGYRAAHSYLALRLLGYQRVRNYIGSWKEWGDRYDLPIELPSDD
;
A
#
# COMPACT_ATOMS: atom_id res chain seq x y z
N VAL A 1 -6.17 -21.75 -1.74
CA VAL A 1 -6.08 -20.40 -1.16
C VAL A 1 -5.02 -19.63 -1.93
N ASP A 2 -5.39 -18.44 -2.40
CA ASP A 2 -4.47 -17.60 -3.14
C ASP A 2 -3.71 -16.68 -2.18
N ASN A 3 -2.44 -16.97 -1.99
CA ASN A 3 -1.58 -16.20 -1.08
C ASN A 3 -1.22 -14.80 -1.62
N ARG A 4 -1.61 -14.49 -2.86
CA ARG A 4 -1.36 -13.16 -3.45
C ARG A 4 -2.43 -12.14 -3.08
N VAL A 5 -3.52 -12.57 -2.47
CA VAL A 5 -4.65 -11.71 -2.12
C VAL A 5 -4.84 -11.68 -0.61
N ALA A 6 -5.00 -10.49 -0.05
CA ALA A 6 -5.29 -10.30 1.37
C ALA A 6 -6.75 -9.84 1.54
N THR A 7 -7.35 -10.21 2.68
CA THR A 7 -8.67 -9.75 3.08
C THR A 7 -8.54 -8.57 4.05
N TRP A 8 -9.64 -7.85 4.30
CA TRP A 8 -9.64 -6.75 5.28
C TRP A 8 -9.27 -7.24 6.69
N ARG A 9 -9.65 -8.49 7.02
CA ARG A 9 -9.31 -9.07 8.33
C ARG A 9 -7.82 -9.24 8.48
N GLU A 10 -7.15 -9.67 7.41
CA GLU A 10 -5.71 -9.84 7.42
C GLU A 10 -4.99 -8.50 7.51
N VAL A 11 -5.51 -7.48 6.82
CA VAL A 11 -4.96 -6.12 6.93
C VAL A 11 -5.11 -5.59 8.35
N GLU A 12 -6.28 -5.72 8.94
CA GLU A 12 -6.54 -5.25 10.30
C GLU A 12 -5.59 -5.90 11.29
N LYS A 13 -5.36 -7.20 11.14
CA LYS A 13 -4.46 -7.96 12.02
C LYS A 13 -3.02 -7.44 11.95
N GLN A 14 -2.61 -6.91 10.80
CA GLN A 14 -1.24 -6.46 10.59
C GLN A 14 -1.00 -4.99 10.94
N ILE A 15 -2.03 -4.26 11.37
CA ILE A 15 -1.85 -2.86 11.79
C ILE A 15 -0.84 -2.81 12.93
N GLY A 16 0.25 -2.05 12.75
CA GLY A 16 1.28 -1.89 13.77
C GLY A 16 2.22 -3.07 13.95
N ALA A 17 2.09 -4.13 13.16
CA ALA A 17 2.96 -5.29 13.27
C ALA A 17 4.39 -4.94 12.84
N LYS A 18 5.39 -5.50 13.54
CA LYS A 18 6.80 -5.21 13.27
C LYS A 18 7.32 -5.93 12.02
N ASP A 19 6.73 -7.06 11.68
CA ASP A 19 7.17 -7.91 10.58
C ASP A 19 6.29 -7.79 9.34
N ALA A 20 5.41 -6.81 9.32
CA ALA A 20 4.53 -6.56 8.18
C ALA A 20 4.42 -5.07 7.89
N VAL A 21 4.18 -4.74 6.62
CA VAL A 21 3.99 -3.38 6.14
C VAL A 21 2.66 -3.33 5.38
N ILE A 22 1.84 -2.35 5.71
CA ILE A 22 0.66 -2.01 4.92
C ILE A 22 1.07 -0.86 4.02
N LEU A 23 1.01 -1.04 2.71
CA LEU A 23 1.52 -0.09 1.73
C LEU A 23 0.36 0.60 1.02
N ASP A 24 0.22 1.90 1.27
CA ASP A 24 -0.77 2.74 0.59
C ASP A 24 -0.16 3.27 -0.70
N THR A 25 -0.75 2.94 -1.83
CA THR A 25 -0.23 3.30 -3.15
C THR A 25 -1.01 4.42 -3.82
N ARG A 26 -1.96 5.02 -3.09
CA ARG A 26 -2.81 6.09 -3.61
C ARG A 26 -2.06 7.42 -3.67
N SER A 27 -2.74 8.45 -4.20
CA SER A 27 -2.18 9.79 -4.22
C SER A 27 -2.00 10.33 -2.79
N ASP A 28 -1.15 11.34 -2.66
CA ASP A 28 -0.93 12.03 -1.38
C ASP A 28 -2.24 12.57 -0.82
N ALA A 29 -3.07 13.19 -1.67
CA ALA A 29 -4.34 13.77 -1.23
C ALA A 29 -5.32 12.70 -0.71
N GLU A 30 -5.36 11.53 -1.33
CA GLU A 30 -6.19 10.43 -0.84
C GLU A 30 -5.67 9.90 0.51
N TYR A 31 -4.36 9.70 0.61
CA TYR A 31 -3.72 9.20 1.82
C TYR A 31 -3.98 10.12 3.01
N ARG A 32 -3.93 11.43 2.80
CA ARG A 32 -4.13 12.41 3.88
C ARG A 32 -5.59 12.75 4.15
N GLY A 33 -6.51 12.15 3.40
CA GLY A 33 -7.94 12.38 3.59
C GLY A 33 -8.47 13.66 2.97
N LYS A 34 -7.67 14.33 2.14
CA LYS A 34 -8.09 15.57 1.44
C LYS A 34 -8.98 15.26 0.24
N THR A 35 -8.74 14.13 -0.42
CA THR A 35 -9.61 13.60 -1.48
C THR A 35 -10.27 12.34 -0.96
N VAL A 36 -11.61 12.35 -0.91
CA VAL A 36 -12.38 11.24 -0.33
C VAL A 36 -13.17 10.55 -1.43
N ARG A 37 -12.90 9.26 -1.62
CA ARG A 37 -13.55 8.44 -2.65
C ARG A 37 -14.39 7.30 -2.07
N ALA A 38 -14.62 7.33 -0.76
CA ALA A 38 -15.45 6.38 -0.03
C ALA A 38 -16.24 7.16 1.00
N LYS A 39 -16.92 6.50 1.90
CA LYS A 39 -17.69 7.19 2.96
C LYS A 39 -16.79 7.95 3.92
N ARG A 40 -15.54 7.50 4.09
CA ARG A 40 -14.55 8.19 4.92
C ARG A 40 -13.27 8.40 4.14
N GLY A 41 -12.51 9.43 4.48
CA GLY A 41 -11.18 9.65 3.96
C GLY A 41 -10.11 9.23 4.96
N GLY A 42 -8.84 9.28 4.53
CA GLY A 42 -7.71 8.93 5.36
C GLY A 42 -7.03 7.66 4.91
N ALA A 43 -6.37 6.98 5.83
CA ALA A 43 -5.56 5.81 5.53
C ALA A 43 -5.77 4.72 6.57
N VAL A 44 -5.35 3.50 6.23
CA VAL A 44 -5.25 2.41 7.20
C VAL A 44 -4.16 2.81 8.21
N PRO A 45 -4.42 2.67 9.51
CA PRO A 45 -3.42 3.04 10.52
C PRO A 45 -2.11 2.29 10.30
N SER A 46 -0.99 2.96 10.53
CA SER A 46 0.38 2.46 10.37
C SER A 46 0.81 2.24 8.92
N ALA A 47 -0.02 2.56 7.93
CA ALA A 47 0.35 2.38 6.52
C ALA A 47 1.53 3.27 6.15
N ILE A 48 2.43 2.72 5.33
CA ILE A 48 3.49 3.49 4.70
C ILE A 48 2.98 3.94 3.34
N HIS A 49 3.16 5.22 3.03
CA HIS A 49 2.66 5.79 1.78
C HIS A 49 3.77 5.89 0.74
N ILE A 50 3.61 5.18 -0.37
CA ILE A 50 4.45 5.34 -1.56
C ILE A 50 3.51 5.28 -2.75
N GLU A 51 3.23 6.44 -3.34
CA GLU A 51 2.32 6.51 -4.48
C GLU A 51 2.87 5.63 -5.62
N TRP A 52 1.98 4.89 -6.28
CA TRP A 52 2.38 3.92 -7.31
C TRP A 52 3.19 4.53 -8.44
N THR A 53 2.96 5.82 -8.76
CA THR A 53 3.70 6.51 -9.82
C THR A 53 5.18 6.66 -9.50
N ARG A 54 5.56 6.57 -8.24
CA ARG A 54 6.98 6.62 -7.85
C ARG A 54 7.75 5.38 -8.27
N ASN A 55 7.07 4.33 -8.71
CA ASN A 55 7.72 3.18 -9.31
C ASN A 55 8.25 3.48 -10.71
N LEU A 56 7.82 4.60 -11.32
CA LEU A 56 8.08 4.89 -12.71
C LEU A 56 9.24 5.85 -12.90
N ALA A 57 10.03 5.59 -13.96
CA ALA A 57 11.02 6.53 -14.48
C ALA A 57 10.30 7.59 -15.31
N GLU A 58 11.05 8.62 -15.75
CA GLU A 58 10.49 9.74 -16.51
C GLU A 58 9.80 9.30 -17.81
N ASP A 59 10.28 8.21 -18.40
CA ASP A 59 9.69 7.70 -19.65
C ASP A 59 8.46 6.80 -19.44
N GLY A 60 8.02 6.65 -18.21
CA GLY A 60 6.85 5.84 -17.88
C GLY A 60 7.12 4.36 -17.67
N THR A 61 8.36 3.90 -17.85
CA THR A 61 8.73 2.53 -17.52
C THR A 61 9.10 2.43 -16.03
N PHE A 62 9.21 1.21 -15.52
CA PHE A 62 9.71 1.03 -14.14
C PHE A 62 11.10 1.63 -13.98
N LYS A 63 11.36 2.23 -12.84
CA LYS A 63 12.73 2.57 -12.44
C LYS A 63 13.56 1.29 -12.43
N ASN A 64 14.89 1.42 -12.57
CA ASN A 64 15.76 0.26 -12.49
C ASN A 64 15.71 -0.37 -11.09
N ALA A 65 16.10 -1.63 -11.00
CA ALA A 65 15.98 -2.39 -9.75
C ALA A 65 16.72 -1.75 -8.57
N PRO A 66 17.95 -1.26 -8.69
CA PRO A 66 18.61 -0.58 -7.56
C PRO A 66 17.85 0.64 -7.06
N ALA A 67 17.29 1.46 -7.96
CA ALA A 67 16.54 2.65 -7.57
C ALA A 67 15.23 2.28 -6.86
N LEU A 68 14.50 1.30 -7.39
CA LEU A 68 13.27 0.79 -6.75
C LEU A 68 13.58 0.23 -5.36
N ARG A 69 14.61 -0.60 -5.27
CA ARG A 69 14.97 -1.23 -3.99
C ARG A 69 15.32 -0.19 -2.95
N ALA A 70 16.11 0.80 -3.32
CA ALA A 70 16.50 1.87 -2.39
C ALA A 70 15.27 2.65 -1.91
N MET A 71 14.33 2.96 -2.81
CA MET A 71 13.13 3.69 -2.45
C MET A 71 12.29 2.93 -1.42
N TYR A 72 12.05 1.64 -1.65
CA TYR A 72 11.26 0.84 -0.73
C TYR A 72 11.98 0.61 0.60
N GLU A 73 13.26 0.23 0.55
CA GLU A 73 14.02 -0.04 1.78
C GLU A 73 14.17 1.21 2.64
N ASN A 74 14.40 2.37 2.03
CA ASN A 74 14.51 3.63 2.77
C ASN A 74 13.21 4.00 3.48
N ALA A 75 12.09 3.55 2.97
CA ALA A 75 10.77 3.78 3.57
C ALA A 75 10.40 2.72 4.61
N GLY A 76 11.23 1.71 4.81
CA GLY A 76 10.97 0.64 5.76
C GLY A 76 10.29 -0.58 5.16
N VAL A 77 10.14 -0.61 3.84
CA VAL A 77 9.53 -1.75 3.13
C VAL A 77 10.66 -2.68 2.68
N THR A 78 11.00 -3.62 3.54
CA THR A 78 12.16 -4.50 3.33
C THR A 78 11.72 -5.93 2.99
N PRO A 79 12.57 -6.71 2.28
CA PRO A 79 12.19 -8.04 1.80
C PRO A 79 11.89 -9.07 2.88
N ASP A 80 12.35 -8.82 4.11
CA ASP A 80 12.11 -9.72 5.24
C ASP A 80 10.70 -9.59 5.81
N LYS A 81 9.96 -8.56 5.40
CA LYS A 81 8.61 -8.29 5.91
C LYS A 81 7.55 -8.75 4.92
N GLU A 82 6.37 -9.06 5.45
CA GLU A 82 5.18 -9.20 4.63
C GLU A 82 4.72 -7.82 4.20
N VAL A 83 4.36 -7.65 2.93
CA VAL A 83 3.86 -6.37 2.42
C VAL A 83 2.45 -6.58 1.86
N ILE A 84 1.50 -5.78 2.33
CA ILE A 84 0.14 -5.81 1.82
C ILE A 84 -0.15 -4.44 1.20
N SER A 85 -0.29 -4.41 -0.13
CA SER A 85 -0.55 -3.17 -0.85
C SER A 85 -2.05 -2.93 -1.01
N TYR A 86 -2.47 -1.67 -0.98
CA TYR A 86 -3.85 -1.30 -1.27
C TYR A 86 -3.90 0.06 -1.98
N CYS A 87 -5.03 0.33 -2.63
CA CYS A 87 -5.31 1.62 -3.24
C CYS A 87 -6.79 1.95 -3.07
N GLN A 88 -7.47 2.48 -4.07
CA GLN A 88 -8.91 2.71 -3.99
C GLN A 88 -9.69 1.44 -4.36
N GLY A 89 -9.36 0.81 -5.49
CA GLY A 89 -10.05 -0.39 -5.97
C GLY A 89 -9.13 -1.56 -6.31
N GLY A 90 -7.85 -1.50 -5.93
CA GLY A 90 -6.90 -2.59 -6.10
C GLY A 90 -5.99 -2.49 -7.31
N TYR A 91 -6.30 -1.62 -8.28
CA TYR A 91 -5.54 -1.59 -9.56
C TYR A 91 -4.17 -0.96 -9.41
N ARG A 92 -4.07 0.20 -8.76
CA ARG A 92 -2.79 0.87 -8.54
C ARG A 92 -1.90 0.06 -7.61
N ALA A 93 -2.51 -0.59 -6.63
CA ALA A 93 -1.80 -1.47 -5.70
C ALA A 93 -1.25 -2.70 -6.40
N ALA A 94 -1.93 -3.19 -7.44
CA ALA A 94 -1.43 -4.32 -8.22
C ALA A 94 -0.15 -3.94 -8.96
N HIS A 95 -0.02 -2.69 -9.40
CA HIS A 95 1.21 -2.21 -10.03
C HIS A 95 2.38 -2.26 -9.05
N SER A 96 2.18 -1.78 -7.84
CA SER A 96 3.22 -1.83 -6.80
C SER A 96 3.51 -3.25 -6.34
N TYR A 97 2.48 -4.10 -6.27
CA TYR A 97 2.66 -5.53 -6.03
C TYR A 97 3.63 -6.13 -7.05
N LEU A 98 3.42 -5.84 -8.33
CA LEU A 98 4.28 -6.35 -9.39
C LEU A 98 5.71 -5.83 -9.24
N ALA A 99 5.88 -4.54 -8.95
CA ALA A 99 7.21 -3.96 -8.76
C ALA A 99 7.98 -4.69 -7.67
N LEU A 100 7.33 -4.96 -6.54
CA LEU A 100 7.97 -5.65 -5.42
C LEU A 100 8.30 -7.10 -5.76
N ARG A 101 7.41 -7.79 -6.47
CA ARG A 101 7.68 -9.17 -6.89
C ARG A 101 8.86 -9.23 -7.85
N LEU A 102 8.99 -8.27 -8.75
CA LEU A 102 10.13 -8.19 -9.67
C LEU A 102 11.45 -7.93 -8.91
N LEU A 103 11.38 -7.27 -7.76
CA LEU A 103 12.55 -7.06 -6.90
C LEU A 103 12.92 -8.31 -6.08
N GLY A 104 12.09 -9.35 -6.12
CA GLY A 104 12.35 -10.57 -5.38
C GLY A 104 11.67 -10.66 -4.01
N TYR A 105 10.81 -9.70 -3.67
CA TYR A 105 10.01 -9.77 -2.44
C TYR A 105 9.08 -10.97 -2.55
N GLN A 106 9.11 -11.85 -1.56
CA GLN A 106 8.36 -13.11 -1.64
C GLN A 106 7.01 -13.06 -0.94
N ARG A 107 6.88 -12.23 0.10
CA ARG A 107 5.64 -12.16 0.89
C ARG A 107 4.91 -10.88 0.60
N VAL A 108 4.44 -10.74 -0.64
CA VAL A 108 3.69 -9.56 -1.08
C VAL A 108 2.28 -10.00 -1.46
N ARG A 109 1.30 -9.30 -0.94
CA ARG A 109 -0.11 -9.55 -1.24
C ARG A 109 -0.81 -8.25 -1.56
N ASN A 110 -1.88 -8.33 -2.35
CA ASN A 110 -2.70 -7.18 -2.70
C ASN A 110 -4.05 -7.27 -1.98
N TYR A 111 -4.38 -6.25 -1.20
CA TYR A 111 -5.70 -6.12 -0.59
C TYR A 111 -6.64 -5.52 -1.65
N ILE A 112 -7.33 -6.37 -2.40
CA ILE A 112 -8.15 -5.96 -3.54
C ILE A 112 -9.33 -5.10 -3.11
N GLY A 113 -9.96 -5.39 -1.96
CA GLY A 113 -11.05 -4.57 -1.44
C GLY A 113 -10.67 -3.11 -1.28
N SER A 114 -9.44 -2.85 -0.87
CA SER A 114 -8.83 -1.53 -0.83
C SER A 114 -9.67 -0.49 -0.09
N TRP A 115 -9.45 0.79 -0.33
CA TRP A 115 -10.14 1.84 0.39
C TRP A 115 -11.64 1.86 0.10
N LYS A 116 -12.05 1.42 -1.07
CA LYS A 116 -13.47 1.31 -1.40
C LYS A 116 -14.22 0.46 -0.35
N GLU A 117 -13.59 -0.60 0.13
CA GLU A 117 -14.16 -1.43 1.20
C GLU A 117 -13.86 -0.86 2.57
N TRP A 118 -12.59 -0.54 2.86
CA TRP A 118 -12.15 -0.12 4.19
C TRP A 118 -12.81 1.19 4.62
N GLY A 119 -12.81 2.18 3.73
CA GLY A 119 -13.37 3.49 4.01
C GLY A 119 -14.88 3.48 4.18
N ASP A 120 -15.57 2.51 3.59
CA ASP A 120 -17.02 2.38 3.71
C ASP A 120 -17.44 1.64 4.99
N ARG A 121 -16.51 1.04 5.72
CA ARG A 121 -16.81 0.27 6.93
C ARG A 121 -16.48 1.09 8.17
N TYR A 122 -17.51 1.56 8.85
CA TYR A 122 -17.35 2.36 10.08
C TYR A 122 -16.80 1.55 11.27
N ASP A 123 -16.79 0.22 11.16
CA ASP A 123 -16.22 -0.65 12.18
C ASP A 123 -14.70 -0.82 12.07
N LEU A 124 -14.10 -0.29 11.01
CA LEU A 124 -12.65 -0.38 10.83
C LEU A 124 -11.97 0.94 11.17
N PRO A 125 -10.77 0.89 11.77
CA PRO A 125 -10.07 2.11 12.17
C PRO A 125 -9.50 2.86 10.96
N ILE A 126 -9.37 4.18 11.09
CA ILE A 126 -8.70 5.01 10.10
C ILE A 126 -7.71 5.94 10.79
N GLU A 127 -6.76 6.45 9.99
CA GLU A 127 -5.81 7.46 10.41
C GLU A 127 -5.89 8.62 9.42
N LEU A 128 -5.74 9.84 9.91
CA LEU A 128 -5.63 11.02 9.07
C LEU A 128 -4.19 11.52 9.17
N PRO A 129 -3.29 11.05 8.28
CA PRO A 129 -1.89 11.45 8.37
C PRO A 129 -1.72 12.95 8.19
N SER A 130 -0.84 13.55 9.00
CA SER A 130 -0.59 15.00 8.92
C SER A 130 0.33 15.34 7.75
N ASP A 131 0.35 16.62 7.41
CA ASP A 131 1.25 17.14 6.37
C ASP A 131 2.69 17.31 6.85
N ASP A 132 2.93 17.16 8.13
CA ASP A 132 4.24 17.33 8.75
C ASP A 132 5.18 16.15 8.52
#